data_78571d80fa9f7b3cda6750595b7ad287
#
_entry.id   78571d80fa9f7b3cda6750595b7ad287
#
_cell.length_a   1.000
_cell.length_b   1.000
_cell.length_c   1.000
_cell.angle_alpha   90.00
_cell.angle_beta   90.00
_cell.angle_gamma   90.00
#
_symmetry.space_group_name_H-M   'P 1'
#
loop_
_entity.id
_entity.type
_entity.pdbx_description
1 polymer ?
#
loop_
_entity_poly.entity_id
_entity_poly.type
_entity_poly.pdbx_seq_one_letter_code
_entity_poly.pdbx_strand_id
1 'polypeptide(L)' 'MPLTNPQLENSYYKVVSVIESCKTKEQLEGASKMVENFKELYGKVGYPKALSYNLNRKLNKQLWQL' A
#
# COMPACT_ATOMS: atom_id res chain seq x y z
N MET A 1 3.01 3.78 -20.34
CA MET A 1 2.49 3.97 -18.98
C MET A 1 2.42 2.66 -18.25
N PRO A 2 3.18 2.51 -17.19
CA PRO A 2 3.12 1.28 -16.42
C PRO A 2 1.78 1.08 -15.70
N LEU A 3 1.14 2.17 -15.30
CA LEU A 3 -0.17 2.11 -14.67
C LEU A 3 -1.22 2.57 -15.65
N THR A 4 -1.94 1.61 -16.24
CA THR A 4 -2.95 1.90 -17.23
C THR A 4 -4.37 1.88 -16.65
N ASN A 5 -4.51 1.42 -15.40
CA ASN A 5 -5.80 1.30 -14.72
C ASN A 5 -5.95 2.40 -13.69
N PRO A 6 -6.85 3.39 -13.92
CA PRO A 6 -7.04 4.47 -12.96
C PRO A 6 -7.48 3.99 -11.57
N GLN A 7 -8.24 2.89 -11.50
CA GLN A 7 -8.64 2.34 -10.21
C GLN A 7 -7.46 1.82 -9.42
N LEU A 8 -6.53 1.15 -10.12
CA LEU A 8 -5.32 0.65 -9.49
C LEU A 8 -4.50 1.80 -8.92
N GLU A 9 -4.31 2.85 -9.70
CA GLU A 9 -3.54 4.00 -9.28
C GLU A 9 -4.18 4.71 -8.09
N ASN A 10 -5.48 4.94 -8.14
CA ASN A 10 -6.21 5.56 -7.05
C ASN A 10 -6.14 4.72 -5.77
N SER A 11 -6.30 3.41 -5.89
CA SER A 11 -6.21 2.51 -4.75
C SER A 11 -4.82 2.54 -4.14
N TYR A 12 -3.79 2.57 -4.99
CA TYR A 12 -2.41 2.62 -4.53
C TYR A 12 -2.16 3.89 -3.71
N TYR A 13 -2.55 5.04 -4.24
CA TYR A 13 -2.34 6.31 -3.53
C TYR A 13 -3.15 6.39 -2.25
N LYS A 14 -4.34 5.80 -2.23
CA LYS A 14 -5.15 5.75 -1.03
C LYS A 14 -4.45 4.94 0.06
N VAL A 15 -3.89 3.79 -0.29
CA VAL A 15 -3.16 2.97 0.68
C VAL A 15 -1.93 3.71 1.19
N VAL A 16 -1.19 4.35 0.30
CA VAL A 16 -0.02 5.15 0.69
C VAL A 16 -0.43 6.24 1.69
N SER A 17 -1.51 6.93 1.39
CA SER A 17 -2.00 8.00 2.25
C SER A 17 -2.36 7.48 3.65
N VAL A 18 -3.02 6.33 3.71
CA VAL A 18 -3.38 5.70 4.98
C VAL A 18 -2.13 5.33 5.77
N ILE A 19 -1.14 4.74 5.10
CA ILE A 19 0.12 4.36 5.76
C ILE A 19 0.80 5.60 6.36
N GLU A 20 0.87 6.66 5.58
CA GLU A 20 1.57 7.87 6.01
C GLU A 20 0.85 8.60 7.13
N SER A 21 -0.45 8.38 7.27
CA SER A 21 -1.23 9.01 8.32
C SER A 21 -1.25 8.21 9.62
N CYS A 22 -0.67 7.02 9.64
CA CYS A 22 -0.65 6.17 10.83
C CYS A 22 0.24 6.76 11.90
N LYS A 23 -0.28 6.88 13.13
CA LYS A 23 0.46 7.40 14.27
C LYS A 23 0.58 6.39 15.40
N THR A 24 -0.11 5.27 15.32
CA THR A 24 -0.05 4.20 16.31
C THR A 24 0.17 2.88 15.63
N LYS A 25 0.64 1.88 16.40
CA LYS A 25 0.84 0.54 15.86
C LYS A 25 -0.47 -0.10 15.43
N GLU A 26 -1.56 0.18 16.16
CA GLU A 26 -2.87 -0.34 15.78
C GLU A 26 -3.32 0.18 14.43
N GLN A 27 -3.12 1.47 14.17
CA GLN A 27 -3.43 2.05 12.89
C GLN A 27 -2.57 1.43 11.79
N LEU A 28 -1.31 1.17 12.09
CA LEU A 28 -0.38 0.59 11.13
C LEU A 28 -0.79 -0.85 10.79
N GLU A 29 -1.32 -1.60 11.75
CA GLU A 29 -1.84 -2.93 11.48
C GLU A 29 -3.01 -2.88 10.49
N GLY A 30 -3.89 -1.91 10.66
CA GLY A 30 -4.99 -1.70 9.71
C GLY A 30 -4.48 -1.38 8.31
N ALA A 31 -3.45 -0.53 8.23
CA ALA A 31 -2.84 -0.20 6.95
C ALA A 31 -2.18 -1.42 6.31
N SER A 32 -1.55 -2.27 7.13
CA SER A 32 -0.94 -3.49 6.64
C SER A 32 -1.98 -4.42 6.00
N LYS A 33 -3.16 -4.52 6.61
CA LYS A 33 -4.25 -5.31 6.03
C LYS A 33 -4.71 -4.72 4.70
N MET A 34 -4.73 -3.41 4.58
CA MET A 34 -5.06 -2.77 3.32
C MET A 34 -4.05 -3.10 2.23
N VAL A 35 -2.78 -3.15 2.59
CA VAL A 35 -1.71 -3.54 1.66
C VAL A 35 -1.91 -4.98 1.20
N GLU A 36 -2.23 -5.88 2.11
CA GLU A 36 -2.48 -7.28 1.76
C GLU A 36 -3.68 -7.39 0.82
N ASN A 37 -4.77 -6.68 1.12
CA ASN A 37 -5.94 -6.67 0.25
C ASN A 37 -5.60 -6.11 -1.13
N PHE A 38 -4.80 -5.07 -1.18
CA PHE A 38 -4.36 -4.50 -2.44
C PHE A 38 -3.60 -5.54 -3.27
N LYS A 39 -2.68 -6.26 -2.64
CA LYS A 39 -1.90 -7.29 -3.33
C LYS A 39 -2.79 -8.40 -3.87
N GLU A 40 -3.76 -8.85 -3.08
CA GLU A 40 -4.67 -9.89 -3.52
C GLU A 40 -5.55 -9.42 -4.66
N LEU A 41 -6.09 -8.22 -4.52
CA LEU A 41 -7.04 -7.70 -5.48
C LEU A 41 -6.40 -7.46 -6.85
N TYR A 42 -5.21 -6.91 -6.87
CA TYR A 42 -4.55 -6.52 -8.10
C TYR A 42 -3.44 -7.47 -8.54
N GLY A 43 -3.02 -8.37 -7.67
CA GLY A 43 -1.99 -9.34 -8.02
C GLY A 43 -2.40 -10.25 -9.17
N LYS A 44 -3.69 -10.52 -9.28
CA LYS A 44 -4.23 -11.39 -10.34
C LYS A 44 -4.24 -10.71 -11.69
N VAL A 45 -4.25 -9.38 -11.72
CA VAL A 45 -4.25 -8.63 -12.97
C VAL A 45 -2.85 -8.19 -13.37
N GLY A 46 -1.85 -8.55 -12.57
CA GLY A 46 -0.46 -8.35 -12.95
C GLY A 46 0.04 -6.93 -12.83
N TYR A 47 -0.25 -6.27 -11.70
CA TYR A 47 0.31 -4.92 -11.49
C TYR A 47 1.83 -5.00 -11.29
N PRO A 48 2.55 -3.89 -11.49
CA PRO A 48 4.01 -3.88 -11.30
C PRO A 48 4.40 -4.23 -9.87
N LYS A 49 5.36 -5.14 -9.72
CA LYS A 49 5.84 -5.56 -8.40
C LYS A 49 6.43 -4.41 -7.60
N ALA A 50 6.90 -3.38 -8.30
CA ALA A 50 7.46 -2.20 -7.65
C ALA A 50 6.45 -1.52 -6.72
N LEU A 51 5.16 -1.56 -7.05
CA LEU A 51 4.13 -0.98 -6.20
C LEU A 51 4.06 -1.70 -4.86
N SER A 52 4.06 -3.03 -4.89
CA SER A 52 4.04 -3.84 -3.68
C SER A 52 5.28 -3.56 -2.82
N TYR A 53 6.44 -3.50 -3.46
CA TYR A 53 7.69 -3.20 -2.77
C TYR A 53 7.65 -1.84 -2.10
N ASN A 54 7.15 -0.83 -2.81
CA ASN A 54 7.06 0.52 -2.26
C ASN A 54 6.12 0.58 -1.07
N LEU A 55 4.99 -0.13 -1.13
CA LEU A 55 4.06 -0.18 -0.01
C LEU A 55 4.70 -0.81 1.22
N ASN A 56 5.43 -1.91 1.04
CA ASN A 56 6.14 -2.54 2.15
C ASN A 56 7.19 -1.62 2.75
N ARG A 57 7.91 -0.90 1.92
CA ARG A 57 8.92 0.06 2.40
C ARG A 57 8.28 1.17 3.22
N LYS A 58 7.14 1.68 2.76
CA LYS A 58 6.42 2.73 3.49
C LYS A 58 5.91 2.23 4.83
N LEU A 59 5.41 1.00 4.88
CA LEU A 59 4.99 0.39 6.14
C LEU A 59 6.15 0.29 7.12
N ASN A 60 7.29 -0.22 6.66
CA ASN A 60 8.47 -0.38 7.51
C ASN A 60 8.98 0.96 8.00
N LYS A 61 9.03 1.95 7.11
CA LYS A 61 9.47 3.29 7.49
C LYS A 61 8.58 3.88 8.56
N GLN A 62 7.27 3.73 8.39
CA GLN A 62 6.31 4.26 9.36
C GLN A 62 6.43 3.55 10.71
N LEU A 63 6.65 2.23 10.68
CA LEU A 63 6.85 1.46 11.90
C LEU A 63 8.09 1.97 12.67
N TRP A 64 9.14 2.30 11.97
CA TRP A 64 10.35 2.83 12.59
C TRP A 64 10.12 4.19 13.25
N GLN A 65 9.19 4.97 12.74
CA GLN A 65 8.89 6.29 13.27
C GLN A 65 7.96 6.23 14.49
N LEU A 66 7.36 5.08 14.74
CA LEU A 66 6.49 4.91 15.90
C LEU A 66 7.29 4.42 17.10
#